data_b7c92a2b632c7dae142016aad59b601f
#
_entry.id   b7c92a2b632c7dae142016aad59b601f
#
_cell.length_a   1.000
_cell.length_b   1.000
_cell.length_c   1.000
_cell.angle_alpha   90.00
_cell.angle_beta   90.00
_cell.angle_gamma   90.00
#
_symmetry.space_group_name_H-M   'P 1'
#
loop_
_entity.id
_entity.type
_entity.pdbx_description
1 polymer ?
#
loop_
_entity_poly.entity_id
_entity_poly.type
_entity_poly.pdbx_seq_one_letter_code
_entity_poly.pdbx_strand_id
1 'polypeptide(L)'
;VAAVNFTAESKGANFFRSFDFSASVSSEFDLIDRWRYRANSGNVPIRTAVEEGVFDMEVLPVRYEATLQVDNKPFYANAKAVALLGADTPLSRNTIRIGAEWNLSKNYGGGLLYDVTRPFTDLMSSHPRRYDALPALHRLSAFLEDNTTITAGEWRIEIMAGLRTTAMANLGSRYTLQGKFHFDPRANLSVTLPAFDMAGDPMRITFAGGAGWHTKTPTLDQLFPEPDYSYYTRLNYFPADDESKRRINVEVFKHDPTNYDLKAARNFKWEVRGNAEWNGYGLSVTYFRENMTSGFRTSTDVLTRTYREYDTGPLKDMEFTGPPQLEWLPYKDKTVFQTVGVKTNGSRTFKQGIEFSLSTRRIRALATKLIVSGAYFKTRYENSEPQYVLTTVQLAEGTPYP
;
A
#
# COMPACT_ATOMS: atom_id res chain seq x y z
N VAL A 1 -16.04 -8.47 15.31
CA VAL A 1 -16.05 -9.41 14.16
C VAL A 1 -17.30 -10.28 14.27
N ALA A 2 -18.08 -10.39 13.18
CA ALA A 2 -19.16 -11.35 13.04
C ALA A 2 -18.92 -12.16 11.75
N ALA A 3 -19.19 -13.46 11.80
CA ALA A 3 -19.01 -14.34 10.63
C ALA A 3 -20.14 -15.38 10.58
N VAL A 4 -20.54 -15.73 9.36
CA VAL A 4 -21.48 -16.80 9.06
C VAL A 4 -20.83 -17.74 8.06
N ASN A 5 -20.90 -19.04 8.32
CA ASN A 5 -20.45 -20.07 7.41
C ASN A 5 -21.60 -21.06 7.16
N PHE A 6 -21.76 -21.42 5.91
CA PHE A 6 -22.71 -22.45 5.48
C PHE A 6 -21.97 -23.44 4.59
N THR A 7 -22.11 -24.73 4.89
CA THR A 7 -21.53 -25.81 4.08
C THR A 7 -22.65 -26.82 3.75
N ALA A 8 -22.76 -27.13 2.47
CA ALA A 8 -23.60 -28.21 1.98
C ALA A 8 -22.72 -29.27 1.33
N GLU A 9 -22.81 -30.50 1.76
CA GLU A 9 -22.05 -31.65 1.26
C GLU A 9 -22.93 -32.68 0.60
N SER A 10 -22.45 -33.27 -0.50
CA SER A 10 -23.12 -34.37 -1.17
C SER A 10 -22.80 -35.71 -0.47
N LYS A 11 -23.81 -36.53 -0.22
CA LYS A 11 -23.61 -37.90 0.28
C LYS A 11 -23.31 -38.82 -0.91
N GLY A 12 -22.06 -39.30 -1.00
CA GLY A 12 -21.62 -40.26 -2.00
C GLY A 12 -20.65 -39.74 -3.04
N ALA A 13 -20.27 -40.58 -4.01
CA ALA A 13 -19.27 -40.27 -5.05
C ALA A 13 -19.89 -39.52 -6.25
N ASN A 14 -20.62 -38.45 -5.98
CA ASN A 14 -21.24 -37.64 -7.01
C ASN A 14 -20.25 -36.61 -7.57
N PHE A 15 -20.50 -36.10 -8.79
CA PHE A 15 -19.71 -35.02 -9.40
C PHE A 15 -19.73 -33.78 -8.52
N PHE A 16 -20.84 -33.37 -7.96
CA PHE A 16 -20.92 -32.31 -6.96
C PHE A 16 -20.49 -32.85 -5.59
N ARG A 17 -19.49 -32.23 -4.96
CA ARG A 17 -18.91 -32.61 -3.65
C ARG A 17 -19.43 -31.74 -2.52
N SER A 18 -19.22 -30.45 -2.62
CA SER A 18 -19.66 -29.48 -1.62
C SER A 18 -19.89 -28.09 -2.20
N PHE A 19 -20.65 -27.30 -1.46
CA PHE A 19 -20.76 -25.87 -1.63
C PHE A 19 -20.54 -25.22 -0.28
N ASP A 20 -19.59 -24.27 -0.25
CA ASP A 20 -19.24 -23.49 0.93
C ASP A 20 -19.54 -22.01 0.68
N PHE A 21 -20.29 -21.40 1.58
CA PHE A 21 -20.49 -19.97 1.61
C PHE A 21 -20.00 -19.41 2.94
N SER A 22 -19.20 -18.37 2.90
CA SER A 22 -18.76 -17.64 4.08
C SER A 22 -18.97 -16.14 3.89
N ALA A 23 -19.45 -15.48 4.91
CA ALA A 23 -19.53 -14.03 4.98
C ALA A 23 -19.03 -13.56 6.33
N SER A 24 -18.28 -12.45 6.34
CA SER A 24 -17.79 -11.86 7.57
C SER A 24 -17.78 -10.34 7.47
N VAL A 25 -17.96 -9.71 8.63
CA VAL A 25 -17.78 -8.27 8.82
C VAL A 25 -16.89 -8.04 10.02
N SER A 26 -16.01 -7.06 9.92
CA SER A 26 -15.21 -6.58 11.04
C SER A 26 -15.17 -5.06 11.05
N SER A 27 -15.15 -4.52 12.25
CA SER A 27 -14.94 -3.10 12.48
C SER A 27 -13.94 -2.95 13.61
N GLU A 28 -13.05 -2.00 13.46
CA GLU A 28 -12.09 -1.60 14.47
C GLU A 28 -12.36 -0.14 14.84
N PHE A 29 -11.87 0.23 16.00
CA PHE A 29 -11.91 1.61 16.49
C PHE A 29 -10.53 1.94 17.03
N ASP A 30 -9.93 2.98 16.48
CA ASP A 30 -8.66 3.52 16.94
C ASP A 30 -8.79 5.04 17.06
N LEU A 31 -8.59 5.56 18.26
CA LEU A 31 -8.67 6.97 18.57
C LEU A 31 -7.32 7.44 19.13
N ILE A 32 -6.68 8.33 18.42
CA ILE A 32 -5.52 9.06 18.91
C ILE A 32 -5.99 10.44 19.29
N ASP A 33 -5.83 10.81 20.55
CA ASP A 33 -6.10 12.14 21.07
C ASP A 33 -4.83 12.69 21.70
N ARG A 34 -4.40 13.86 21.22
CA ARG A 34 -3.17 14.52 21.64
C ARG A 34 -3.45 15.96 22.01
N TRP A 35 -2.88 16.38 23.08
CA TRP A 35 -2.89 17.75 23.54
C TRP A 35 -1.48 18.24 23.82
N ARG A 36 -1.23 19.53 23.55
CA ARG A 36 0.01 20.20 23.94
C ARG A 36 -0.11 21.71 24.00
N TYR A 37 0.70 22.33 24.81
CA TYR A 37 0.91 23.76 24.82
C TYR A 37 1.95 24.17 23.78
N ARG A 38 1.65 25.25 23.07
CA ARG A 38 2.50 25.80 21.98
C ARG A 38 2.92 27.21 22.28
N ALA A 39 4.14 27.57 21.83
CA ALA A 39 4.62 28.94 21.75
C ALA A 39 5.34 29.14 20.40
N ASN A 40 5.19 30.29 19.78
CA ASN A 40 5.81 30.64 18.51
C ASN A 40 6.36 32.09 18.52
N SER A 41 6.98 32.51 17.41
CA SER A 41 7.62 33.83 17.25
C SER A 41 6.64 35.00 17.10
N GLY A 42 5.33 34.75 17.02
CA GLY A 42 4.29 35.78 16.91
C GLY A 42 4.00 36.32 15.52
N ASN A 43 4.78 35.91 14.49
CA ASN A 43 4.59 36.35 13.10
C ASN A 43 4.34 35.15 12.14
N VAL A 44 3.77 34.08 12.65
CA VAL A 44 3.49 32.86 11.89
C VAL A 44 2.08 32.92 11.35
N PRO A 45 1.85 32.80 10.03
CA PRO A 45 0.50 32.83 9.46
C PRO A 45 -0.28 31.56 9.80
N ILE A 46 -1.58 31.74 10.02
CA ILE A 46 -2.52 30.62 10.14
C ILE A 46 -2.80 30.06 8.76
N ARG A 47 -2.49 28.78 8.53
CA ARG A 47 -2.65 28.10 7.24
C ARG A 47 -4.06 27.52 7.09
N THR A 48 -5.04 28.40 6.85
CA THR A 48 -6.46 28.00 6.75
C THR A 48 -6.94 27.76 5.33
N ALA A 49 -6.27 28.33 4.32
CA ALA A 49 -6.73 28.25 2.94
C ALA A 49 -6.57 26.85 2.37
N VAL A 50 -7.68 26.31 1.86
CA VAL A 50 -7.77 24.97 1.21
C VAL A 50 -7.99 25.07 -0.29
N GLU A 51 -8.00 26.30 -0.84
CA GLU A 51 -8.09 26.58 -2.27
C GLU A 51 -6.85 27.32 -2.73
N GLU A 52 -6.57 27.21 -4.02
CA GLU A 52 -5.48 27.95 -4.67
C GLU A 52 -5.83 29.42 -4.79
N GLY A 53 -4.85 30.31 -4.51
CA GLY A 53 -5.09 31.74 -4.59
C GLY A 53 -4.18 32.57 -3.67
N VAL A 54 -4.51 33.86 -3.59
CA VAL A 54 -3.80 34.85 -2.76
C VAL A 54 -4.70 35.29 -1.61
N PHE A 55 -4.16 35.21 -0.39
CA PHE A 55 -4.92 35.46 0.83
C PHE A 55 -4.11 36.33 1.80
N ASP A 56 -4.82 37.22 2.48
CA ASP A 56 -4.29 37.83 3.70
C ASP A 56 -4.57 36.87 4.87
N MET A 57 -3.53 36.52 5.59
CA MET A 57 -3.59 35.53 6.66
C MET A 57 -3.56 36.18 8.03
N GLU A 58 -4.37 35.68 8.93
CA GLU A 58 -4.23 35.96 10.35
C GLU A 58 -2.97 35.28 10.90
N VAL A 59 -2.49 35.78 12.06
CA VAL A 59 -1.33 35.21 12.73
C VAL A 59 -1.72 34.30 13.88
N LEU A 60 -0.91 33.27 14.09
CA LEU A 60 -1.08 32.39 15.24
C LEU A 60 -0.92 33.15 16.55
N PRO A 61 -1.74 32.88 17.58
CA PRO A 61 -1.50 33.36 18.92
C PRO A 61 -0.08 32.96 19.37
N VAL A 62 0.64 33.88 20.02
CA VAL A 62 2.01 33.61 20.51
C VAL A 62 2.06 32.38 21.42
N ARG A 63 1.00 32.14 22.16
CA ARG A 63 0.83 30.99 23.04
C ARG A 63 -0.58 30.44 22.94
N TYR A 64 -0.72 29.15 22.78
CA TYR A 64 -2.03 28.49 22.66
C TYR A 64 -1.97 27.03 23.05
N GLU A 65 -3.12 26.48 23.37
CA GLU A 65 -3.33 25.05 23.51
C GLU A 65 -3.72 24.47 22.16
N ALA A 66 -3.06 23.39 21.76
CA ALA A 66 -3.32 22.70 20.51
C ALA A 66 -3.81 21.28 20.80
N THR A 67 -4.86 20.89 20.13
CA THR A 67 -5.39 19.52 20.13
C THR A 67 -5.29 18.91 18.74
N LEU A 68 -5.07 17.63 18.67
CA LEU A 68 -5.09 16.85 17.43
C LEU A 68 -5.74 15.51 17.73
N GLN A 69 -6.78 15.20 16.98
CA GLN A 69 -7.49 13.93 17.09
C GLN A 69 -7.41 13.19 15.77
N VAL A 70 -7.12 11.89 15.82
CA VAL A 70 -7.26 10.97 14.68
C VAL A 70 -8.30 9.93 15.06
N ASP A 71 -9.49 10.04 14.48
CA ASP A 71 -10.59 9.09 14.64
C ASP A 71 -10.60 8.13 13.44
N ASN A 72 -10.19 6.90 13.67
CA ASN A 72 -10.05 5.86 12.66
C ASN A 72 -11.00 4.70 12.96
N LYS A 73 -11.94 4.44 12.04
CA LYS A 73 -12.96 3.39 12.16
C LYS A 73 -13.00 2.53 10.90
N PRO A 74 -11.96 1.72 10.66
CA PRO A 74 -11.93 0.84 9.51
C PRO A 74 -13.02 -0.23 9.62
N PHE A 75 -13.70 -0.45 8.53
CA PHE A 75 -14.72 -1.46 8.34
C PHE A 75 -14.37 -2.34 7.15
N TYR A 76 -14.45 -3.64 7.35
CA TYR A 76 -14.21 -4.65 6.33
C TYR A 76 -15.41 -5.58 6.25
N ALA A 77 -15.81 -5.91 5.03
CA ALA A 77 -16.77 -6.99 4.77
C ALA A 77 -16.20 -7.92 3.71
N ASN A 78 -16.47 -9.20 3.87
CA ASN A 78 -16.09 -10.23 2.91
C ASN A 78 -17.27 -11.16 2.70
N ALA A 79 -17.49 -11.59 1.46
CA ALA A 79 -18.38 -12.70 1.13
C ALA A 79 -17.67 -13.58 0.10
N LYS A 80 -17.69 -14.89 0.31
CA LYS A 80 -17.04 -15.88 -0.54
C LYS A 80 -17.95 -17.09 -0.73
N ALA A 81 -18.10 -17.55 -1.98
CA ALA A 81 -18.79 -18.76 -2.35
C ALA A 81 -17.84 -19.68 -3.11
N VAL A 82 -17.83 -20.97 -2.77
CA VAL A 82 -16.97 -21.98 -3.40
C VAL A 82 -17.78 -23.24 -3.65
N ALA A 83 -17.77 -23.73 -4.87
CA ALA A 83 -18.27 -25.06 -5.22
C ALA A 83 -17.09 -26.00 -5.43
N LEU A 84 -17.17 -27.19 -4.87
CA LEU A 84 -16.23 -28.28 -5.05
C LEU A 84 -16.90 -29.36 -5.90
N LEU A 85 -16.31 -29.65 -7.04
CA LEU A 85 -16.71 -30.68 -7.98
C LEU A 85 -15.63 -31.75 -8.01
N GLY A 86 -15.97 -32.98 -8.36
CA GLY A 86 -14.98 -34.03 -8.42
C GLY A 86 -15.36 -35.15 -9.36
N ALA A 87 -14.34 -35.77 -9.96
CA ALA A 87 -14.48 -36.97 -10.74
C ALA A 87 -13.34 -37.94 -10.34
N ASP A 88 -13.72 -39.12 -9.89
CA ASP A 88 -12.76 -40.16 -9.48
C ASP A 88 -12.81 -41.32 -10.46
N THR A 89 -11.65 -41.82 -10.84
CA THR A 89 -11.46 -43.05 -11.58
C THR A 89 -10.55 -44.00 -10.76
N PRO A 90 -10.41 -45.27 -11.11
CA PRO A 90 -9.49 -46.16 -10.40
C PRO A 90 -8.03 -45.67 -10.37
N LEU A 91 -7.62 -44.84 -11.35
CA LEU A 91 -6.24 -44.34 -11.49
C LEU A 91 -6.12 -42.89 -11.12
N SER A 92 -7.21 -42.12 -11.07
CA SER A 92 -7.10 -40.66 -10.84
C SER A 92 -8.24 -40.14 -9.94
N ARG A 93 -7.87 -39.20 -9.11
CA ARG A 93 -8.81 -38.37 -8.35
C ARG A 93 -8.70 -36.93 -8.83
N ASN A 94 -9.82 -36.39 -9.32
CA ASN A 94 -9.89 -35.02 -9.80
C ASN A 94 -10.80 -34.19 -8.90
N THR A 95 -10.37 -32.98 -8.58
CA THR A 95 -11.11 -32.03 -7.75
C THR A 95 -11.04 -30.66 -8.38
N ILE A 96 -12.19 -30.17 -8.85
CA ILE A 96 -12.35 -28.85 -9.44
C ILE A 96 -12.97 -27.94 -8.39
N ARG A 97 -12.34 -26.79 -8.15
CA ARG A 97 -12.81 -25.75 -7.25
C ARG A 97 -13.15 -24.50 -8.05
N ILE A 98 -14.39 -24.06 -7.96
CA ILE A 98 -14.89 -22.84 -8.61
C ILE A 98 -15.40 -21.91 -7.52
N GLY A 99 -15.02 -20.64 -7.55
CA GLY A 99 -15.49 -19.71 -6.53
C GLY A 99 -15.46 -18.25 -6.95
N ALA A 100 -16.19 -17.47 -6.18
CA ALA A 100 -16.22 -16.01 -6.27
C ALA A 100 -16.06 -15.41 -4.87
N GLU A 101 -15.47 -14.21 -4.82
CA GLU A 101 -15.20 -13.51 -3.57
C GLU A 101 -15.42 -12.01 -3.79
N TRP A 102 -16.13 -11.38 -2.86
CA TRP A 102 -16.27 -9.95 -2.76
C TRP A 102 -15.67 -9.46 -1.45
N ASN A 103 -14.87 -8.40 -1.54
CA ASN A 103 -14.29 -7.72 -0.38
C ASN A 103 -14.64 -6.24 -0.45
N LEU A 104 -15.02 -5.68 0.69
CA LEU A 104 -15.25 -4.25 0.89
C LEU A 104 -14.31 -3.74 1.97
N SER A 105 -13.72 -2.57 1.74
CA SER A 105 -13.03 -1.80 2.77
C SER A 105 -13.51 -0.36 2.75
N LYS A 106 -13.81 0.19 3.92
CA LYS A 106 -14.29 1.55 4.14
C LYS A 106 -13.76 2.05 5.48
N ASN A 107 -13.51 3.34 5.59
CA ASN A 107 -13.25 3.97 6.87
C ASN A 107 -14.42 4.88 7.23
N TYR A 108 -15.02 4.67 8.39
CA TYR A 108 -16.14 5.47 8.91
C TYR A 108 -15.70 6.45 10.00
N GLY A 109 -14.40 6.60 10.23
CA GLY A 109 -13.86 7.54 11.21
C GLY A 109 -13.99 8.99 10.78
N GLY A 110 -14.07 9.87 11.76
CA GLY A 110 -14.04 11.33 11.58
C GLY A 110 -12.74 11.83 10.95
N GLY A 111 -11.66 11.03 11.02
CA GLY A 111 -10.38 11.31 10.38
C GLY A 111 -9.45 12.19 11.19
N LEU A 112 -8.63 12.99 10.51
CA LEU A 112 -7.73 13.95 11.12
C LEU A 112 -8.50 15.23 11.44
N LEU A 113 -8.61 15.54 12.73
CA LEU A 113 -9.34 16.68 13.26
C LEU A 113 -8.42 17.53 14.14
N TYR A 114 -8.38 18.81 13.89
CA TYR A 114 -7.72 19.81 14.73
C TYR A 114 -8.25 21.21 14.40
N ASP A 115 -8.05 22.14 15.31
CA ASP A 115 -8.35 23.55 15.07
C ASP A 115 -7.23 24.19 14.22
N VAL A 116 -7.54 24.54 12.97
CA VAL A 116 -6.58 25.15 12.04
C VAL A 116 -6.03 26.49 12.53
N THR A 117 -6.77 27.19 13.41
CA THR A 117 -6.32 28.44 14.05
C THR A 117 -5.38 28.18 15.22
N ARG A 118 -5.29 26.95 15.69
CA ARG A 118 -4.42 26.49 16.78
C ARG A 118 -3.76 25.16 16.42
N PRO A 119 -2.96 25.11 15.34
CA PRO A 119 -2.43 23.89 14.79
C PRO A 119 -1.48 23.20 15.77
N PHE A 120 -1.45 21.87 15.69
CA PHE A 120 -0.58 21.07 16.54
C PHE A 120 0.91 21.32 16.30
N THR A 121 1.29 21.76 15.08
CA THR A 121 2.61 22.30 14.74
C THR A 121 2.44 23.59 13.94
N ASP A 122 3.35 24.56 14.10
CA ASP A 122 3.25 25.88 13.47
C ASP A 122 3.22 25.83 11.94
N LEU A 123 3.88 24.83 11.36
CA LEU A 123 3.99 24.63 9.91
C LEU A 123 3.25 23.36 9.43
N MET A 124 2.12 23.05 10.06
CA MET A 124 1.31 21.90 9.66
C MET A 124 0.86 22.06 8.20
N SER A 125 1.23 21.10 7.34
CA SER A 125 0.92 21.11 5.91
C SER A 125 -0.34 20.30 5.57
N SER A 126 -0.72 19.37 6.45
CA SER A 126 -1.97 18.61 6.30
C SER A 126 -3.14 19.39 6.91
N HIS A 127 -4.29 19.34 6.24
CA HIS A 127 -5.54 19.92 6.71
C HIS A 127 -6.42 18.88 7.39
N PRO A 128 -7.43 19.30 8.20
CA PRO A 128 -8.44 18.38 8.70
C PRO A 128 -9.08 17.62 7.53
N ARG A 129 -9.13 16.28 7.65
CA ARG A 129 -9.65 15.42 6.60
C ARG A 129 -10.53 14.33 7.17
N ARG A 130 -11.75 14.26 6.68
CA ARG A 130 -12.71 13.22 7.06
C ARG A 130 -12.41 11.93 6.31
N TYR A 131 -12.23 10.83 7.02
CA TYR A 131 -12.02 9.51 6.41
C TYR A 131 -13.33 8.88 5.94
N ASP A 132 -14.45 9.19 6.58
CA ASP A 132 -15.78 8.74 6.17
C ASP A 132 -16.25 9.33 4.83
N ALA A 133 -15.64 10.44 4.38
CA ALA A 133 -15.90 11.02 3.06
C ALA A 133 -15.24 10.21 1.91
N LEU A 134 -14.22 9.38 2.19
CA LEU A 134 -13.59 8.54 1.17
C LEU A 134 -14.55 7.44 0.71
N PRO A 135 -14.57 7.08 -0.60
CA PRO A 135 -15.42 6.02 -1.09
C PRO A 135 -15.03 4.65 -0.53
N ALA A 136 -15.98 3.73 -0.46
CA ALA A 136 -15.67 2.34 -0.17
C ALA A 136 -14.96 1.68 -1.36
N LEU A 137 -13.95 0.86 -1.10
CA LEU A 137 -13.31 0.04 -2.13
C LEU A 137 -13.99 -1.32 -2.20
N HIS A 138 -14.45 -1.69 -3.39
CA HIS A 138 -14.98 -3.00 -3.69
C HIS A 138 -13.97 -3.77 -4.55
N ARG A 139 -13.59 -4.95 -4.10
CA ARG A 139 -12.76 -5.88 -4.85
C ARG A 139 -13.54 -7.15 -5.12
N LEU A 140 -13.68 -7.47 -6.40
CA LEU A 140 -14.33 -8.67 -6.90
C LEU A 140 -13.27 -9.64 -7.38
N SER A 141 -13.40 -10.91 -7.05
CA SER A 141 -12.53 -11.98 -7.54
C SER A 141 -13.35 -13.19 -7.92
N ALA A 142 -12.90 -13.89 -8.95
CA ALA A 142 -13.40 -15.22 -9.29
C ALA A 142 -12.20 -16.15 -9.52
N PHE A 143 -12.37 -17.43 -9.29
CA PHE A 143 -11.30 -18.40 -9.50
C PHE A 143 -11.83 -19.75 -9.93
N LEU A 144 -11.00 -20.45 -10.71
CA LEU A 144 -11.14 -21.83 -11.12
C LEU A 144 -9.81 -22.51 -10.83
N GLU A 145 -9.86 -23.68 -10.18
CA GLU A 145 -8.69 -24.49 -9.86
C GLU A 145 -9.03 -25.95 -10.06
N ASP A 146 -8.17 -26.67 -10.75
CA ASP A 146 -8.22 -28.12 -10.91
C ASP A 146 -7.04 -28.75 -10.17
N ASN A 147 -7.33 -29.75 -9.32
CA ASN A 147 -6.36 -30.56 -8.62
C ASN A 147 -6.57 -32.02 -9.02
N THR A 148 -5.63 -32.57 -9.76
CA THR A 148 -5.64 -33.96 -10.21
C THR A 148 -4.52 -34.75 -9.56
N THR A 149 -4.88 -35.84 -8.87
CA THR A 149 -3.91 -36.84 -8.36
C THR A 149 -4.04 -38.09 -9.21
N ILE A 150 -2.94 -38.53 -9.81
CA ILE A 150 -2.84 -39.78 -10.59
C ILE A 150 -1.98 -40.76 -9.79
N THR A 151 -2.50 -41.98 -9.60
CA THR A 151 -1.76 -43.07 -8.96
C THR A 151 -1.66 -44.23 -9.93
N ALA A 152 -0.45 -44.58 -10.35
CA ALA A 152 -0.17 -45.66 -11.27
C ALA A 152 0.92 -46.55 -10.67
N GLY A 153 0.50 -47.69 -10.09
CA GLY A 153 1.34 -48.50 -9.24
C GLY A 153 1.82 -47.70 -8.03
N GLU A 154 3.14 -47.59 -7.87
CA GLU A 154 3.78 -46.78 -6.80
C GLU A 154 4.03 -45.31 -7.18
N TRP A 155 3.82 -44.91 -8.44
CA TRP A 155 3.92 -43.54 -8.89
C TRP A 155 2.73 -42.74 -8.39
N ARG A 156 3.03 -41.56 -7.84
CA ARG A 156 1.99 -40.57 -7.49
C ARG A 156 2.33 -39.25 -8.14
N ILE A 157 1.46 -38.77 -9.02
CA ILE A 157 1.59 -37.50 -9.73
C ILE A 157 0.44 -36.62 -9.29
N GLU A 158 0.77 -35.41 -8.80
CA GLU A 158 -0.20 -34.42 -8.40
C GLU A 158 -0.03 -33.18 -9.28
N ILE A 159 -1.09 -32.76 -9.95
CA ILE A 159 -1.12 -31.62 -10.85
C ILE A 159 -2.16 -30.65 -10.32
N MET A 160 -1.78 -29.39 -10.15
CA MET A 160 -2.71 -28.31 -9.88
C MET A 160 -2.55 -27.24 -10.96
N ALA A 161 -3.67 -26.86 -11.58
CA ALA A 161 -3.74 -25.70 -12.48
C ALA A 161 -4.88 -24.80 -12.02
N GLY A 162 -4.64 -23.51 -11.98
CA GLY A 162 -5.64 -22.55 -11.51
C GLY A 162 -5.53 -21.21 -12.19
N LEU A 163 -6.66 -20.53 -12.26
CA LEU A 163 -6.77 -19.17 -12.72
C LEU A 163 -7.60 -18.36 -11.72
N ARG A 164 -7.07 -17.27 -11.21
CA ARG A 164 -7.80 -16.28 -10.44
C ARG A 164 -7.89 -15.00 -11.24
N THR A 165 -9.04 -14.36 -11.23
CA THR A 165 -9.21 -13.00 -11.73
C THR A 165 -9.63 -12.09 -10.59
N THR A 166 -9.14 -10.84 -10.63
CA THR A 166 -9.46 -9.81 -9.63
C THR A 166 -9.70 -8.49 -10.34
N ALA A 167 -10.76 -7.79 -9.96
CA ALA A 167 -11.08 -6.45 -10.43
C ALA A 167 -11.46 -5.55 -9.25
N MET A 168 -11.18 -4.25 -9.38
CA MET A 168 -11.69 -3.22 -8.48
C MET A 168 -12.93 -2.56 -9.11
N ALA A 169 -13.94 -2.36 -8.30
CA ALA A 169 -15.16 -1.65 -8.67
C ALA A 169 -15.32 -0.38 -7.81
N ASN A 170 -16.18 0.54 -8.26
CA ASN A 170 -16.54 1.77 -7.53
C ASN A 170 -15.38 2.78 -7.35
N LEU A 171 -14.45 2.82 -8.31
CA LEU A 171 -13.36 3.80 -8.30
C LEU A 171 -13.66 5.09 -9.08
N GLY A 172 -14.70 5.12 -9.89
CA GLY A 172 -14.94 6.19 -10.84
C GLY A 172 -14.16 6.02 -12.18
N SER A 173 -14.68 6.64 -13.24
CA SER A 173 -14.20 6.41 -14.61
C SER A 173 -12.80 6.94 -14.90
N ARG A 174 -12.27 7.86 -14.08
CA ARG A 174 -10.90 8.40 -14.24
C ARG A 174 -9.81 7.39 -13.93
N TYR A 175 -10.09 6.39 -13.05
CA TYR A 175 -9.10 5.39 -12.66
C TYR A 175 -8.95 4.30 -13.71
N THR A 176 -7.74 4.06 -14.18
CA THR A 176 -7.44 2.96 -15.13
C THR A 176 -7.69 1.57 -14.53
N LEU A 177 -7.80 1.47 -13.20
CA LEU A 177 -8.13 0.24 -12.47
C LEU A 177 -9.62 -0.07 -12.42
N GLN A 178 -10.50 0.92 -12.71
CA GLN A 178 -11.95 0.73 -12.65
C GLN A 178 -12.41 -0.39 -13.57
N GLY A 179 -12.94 -1.47 -13.00
CA GLY A 179 -13.46 -2.62 -13.76
C GLY A 179 -12.42 -3.43 -14.54
N LYS A 180 -11.13 -3.14 -14.40
CA LYS A 180 -10.06 -3.86 -15.08
C LYS A 180 -9.79 -5.21 -14.41
N PHE A 181 -9.92 -6.28 -15.18
CA PHE A 181 -9.62 -7.62 -14.73
C PHE A 181 -8.12 -7.93 -14.78
N HIS A 182 -7.60 -8.45 -13.69
CA HIS A 182 -6.24 -8.96 -13.58
C HIS A 182 -6.30 -10.48 -13.47
N PHE A 183 -5.54 -11.17 -14.32
CA PHE A 183 -5.53 -12.64 -14.38
C PHE A 183 -4.25 -13.18 -13.77
N ASP A 184 -4.39 -14.08 -12.81
CA ASP A 184 -3.33 -14.73 -12.05
C ASP A 184 -3.37 -16.25 -12.29
N PRO A 185 -2.80 -16.73 -13.44
CA PRO A 185 -2.61 -18.15 -13.67
C PRO A 185 -1.56 -18.71 -12.72
N ARG A 186 -1.76 -19.98 -12.32
CA ARG A 186 -0.80 -20.74 -11.51
C ARG A 186 -0.85 -22.23 -11.86
N ALA A 187 0.29 -22.89 -11.75
CA ALA A 187 0.39 -24.32 -11.92
C ALA A 187 1.42 -24.91 -10.96
N ASN A 188 1.14 -26.07 -10.41
CA ASN A 188 2.06 -26.87 -9.61
C ASN A 188 2.06 -28.31 -10.10
N LEU A 189 3.20 -28.96 -10.03
CA LEU A 189 3.41 -30.37 -10.32
C LEU A 189 4.20 -31.00 -9.19
N SER A 190 3.77 -32.16 -8.73
CA SER A 190 4.51 -33.00 -7.79
C SER A 190 4.54 -34.43 -8.31
N VAL A 191 5.72 -35.04 -8.33
CA VAL A 191 5.94 -36.43 -8.78
C VAL A 191 6.68 -37.17 -7.68
N THR A 192 6.01 -38.15 -7.08
CA THR A 192 6.60 -39.09 -6.14
C THR A 192 6.97 -40.37 -6.90
N LEU A 193 8.23 -40.73 -6.85
CA LEU A 193 8.76 -41.91 -7.48
C LEU A 193 8.38 -43.17 -6.69
N PRO A 194 8.35 -44.35 -7.34
CA PRO A 194 8.33 -45.61 -6.65
C PRO A 194 9.43 -45.71 -5.58
N ALA A 195 9.08 -46.27 -4.44
CA ALA A 195 10.07 -46.53 -3.42
C ALA A 195 11.09 -47.56 -3.92
N PHE A 196 12.36 -47.34 -3.70
CA PHE A 196 13.42 -48.30 -3.98
C PHE A 196 14.17 -48.65 -2.70
N ASP A 197 14.71 -49.88 -2.68
CA ASP A 197 15.48 -50.32 -1.52
C ASP A 197 16.83 -49.56 -1.45
N MET A 198 17.11 -49.01 -0.30
CA MET A 198 18.40 -48.38 0.03
C MET A 198 18.86 -48.90 1.40
N ALA A 199 19.84 -49.80 1.38
CA ALA A 199 20.42 -50.43 2.54
C ALA A 199 19.40 -51.20 3.43
N GLY A 200 18.41 -51.86 2.80
CA GLY A 200 17.39 -52.67 3.47
C GLY A 200 16.13 -51.86 3.94
N ASP A 201 16.07 -50.56 3.64
CA ASP A 201 14.95 -49.71 3.96
C ASP A 201 14.40 -49.00 2.69
N PRO A 202 13.09 -48.79 2.55
CA PRO A 202 12.53 -48.06 1.41
C PRO A 202 12.91 -46.58 1.43
N MET A 203 13.48 -46.11 0.32
CA MET A 203 13.72 -44.71 0.06
C MET A 203 12.67 -44.16 -0.91
N ARG A 204 12.05 -43.02 -0.53
CA ARG A 204 11.07 -42.32 -1.34
C ARG A 204 11.59 -40.94 -1.74
N ILE A 205 11.49 -40.61 -3.02
CA ILE A 205 11.89 -39.33 -3.57
C ILE A 205 10.67 -38.65 -4.20
N THR A 206 10.49 -37.36 -3.91
CA THR A 206 9.46 -36.51 -4.51
C THR A 206 10.12 -35.28 -5.11
N PHE A 207 9.80 -34.99 -6.35
CA PHE A 207 10.12 -33.73 -7.00
C PHE A 207 8.84 -32.91 -7.14
N ALA A 208 8.92 -31.64 -6.80
CA ALA A 208 7.80 -30.73 -6.96
C ALA A 208 8.26 -29.40 -7.53
N GLY A 209 7.39 -28.70 -8.22
CA GLY A 209 7.64 -27.35 -8.70
C GLY A 209 6.35 -26.64 -9.01
N GLY A 210 6.40 -25.32 -8.99
CA GLY A 210 5.25 -24.50 -9.28
C GLY A 210 5.64 -23.11 -9.75
N ALA A 211 4.69 -22.50 -10.47
CA ALA A 211 4.83 -21.12 -10.93
C ALA A 211 3.44 -20.45 -10.93
N GLY A 212 3.43 -19.13 -10.69
CA GLY A 212 2.20 -18.38 -10.74
C GLY A 212 2.40 -16.87 -10.61
N TRP A 213 1.36 -16.18 -11.05
CA TRP A 213 1.22 -14.76 -10.88
C TRP A 213 0.39 -14.45 -9.63
N HIS A 214 0.69 -13.31 -9.01
CA HIS A 214 -0.05 -12.76 -7.90
C HIS A 214 -0.25 -11.26 -8.09
N THR A 215 -1.49 -10.82 -8.08
CA THR A 215 -1.87 -9.39 -8.20
C THR A 215 -2.21 -8.83 -6.82
N LYS A 216 -1.64 -7.66 -6.50
CA LYS A 216 -2.00 -6.86 -5.33
C LYS A 216 -2.62 -5.54 -5.80
N THR A 217 -3.86 -5.29 -5.41
CA THR A 217 -4.55 -4.02 -5.67
C THR A 217 -4.08 -2.92 -4.72
N PRO A 218 -4.13 -1.63 -5.12
CA PRO A 218 -3.84 -0.52 -4.23
C PRO A 218 -4.81 -0.42 -3.06
N THR A 219 -4.37 0.25 -2.01
CA THR A 219 -5.15 0.57 -0.80
C THR A 219 -5.85 1.94 -0.92
N LEU A 220 -6.72 2.27 0.05
CA LEU A 220 -7.45 3.56 0.07
C LEU A 220 -6.51 4.77 0.04
N ASP A 221 -5.44 4.76 0.85
CA ASP A 221 -4.46 5.85 0.93
C ASP A 221 -3.63 6.00 -0.34
N GLN A 222 -3.44 4.91 -1.10
CA GLN A 222 -2.73 4.95 -2.37
C GLN A 222 -3.59 5.50 -3.51
N LEU A 223 -4.90 5.28 -3.46
CA LEU A 223 -5.85 5.73 -4.47
C LEU A 223 -6.40 7.13 -4.19
N PHE A 224 -6.55 7.48 -2.93
CA PHE A 224 -7.13 8.74 -2.48
C PHE A 224 -6.15 9.46 -1.53
N PRO A 225 -4.98 9.91 -2.02
CA PRO A 225 -4.04 10.68 -1.20
C PRO A 225 -4.65 12.02 -0.77
N GLU A 226 -4.03 12.65 0.20
CA GLU A 226 -4.39 14.01 0.58
C GLU A 226 -3.86 15.01 -0.44
N PRO A 227 -4.60 16.09 -0.75
CA PRO A 227 -4.03 17.21 -1.49
C PRO A 227 -2.84 17.82 -0.75
N ASP A 228 -1.84 18.24 -1.49
CA ASP A 228 -0.67 18.93 -0.96
C ASP A 228 -0.84 20.46 -1.11
N TYR A 229 -0.62 21.19 -0.02
CA TYR A 229 -0.77 22.63 0.02
C TYR A 229 0.57 23.29 0.31
N SER A 230 0.96 24.22 -0.54
CA SER A 230 2.16 25.02 -0.37
C SER A 230 1.83 26.50 -0.17
N TYR A 231 2.35 27.08 0.88
CA TYR A 231 2.10 28.46 1.30
C TYR A 231 3.37 29.27 1.12
N TYR A 232 3.35 30.20 0.17
CA TYR A 232 4.48 31.10 -0.09
C TYR A 232 4.14 32.52 0.36
N THR A 233 4.94 33.03 1.30
CA THR A 233 4.74 34.37 1.84
C THR A 233 5.14 35.40 0.78
N ARG A 234 4.18 36.22 0.34
CA ARG A 234 4.35 37.31 -0.58
C ARG A 234 4.75 38.61 0.13
N LEU A 235 4.10 38.88 1.26
CA LEU A 235 4.39 39.99 2.14
C LEU A 235 4.32 39.53 3.59
N ASN A 236 5.30 39.90 4.40
CA ASN A 236 5.23 39.74 5.86
C ASN A 236 5.69 41.10 6.48
N TYR A 237 4.73 41.98 6.72
CA TYR A 237 4.96 43.24 7.41
C TYR A 237 4.37 43.13 8.82
N PHE A 238 5.26 43.12 9.83
CA PHE A 238 4.86 42.80 11.20
C PHE A 238 5.58 43.77 12.19
N PRO A 239 5.26 45.09 12.17
CA PRO A 239 5.80 46.02 13.10
C PRO A 239 5.41 45.66 14.54
N ALA A 240 6.36 45.88 15.47
CA ALA A 240 6.14 45.55 16.87
C ALA A 240 5.33 46.64 17.60
N ASP A 241 5.45 47.85 17.15
CA ASP A 241 4.90 49.09 17.76
C ASP A 241 3.49 49.44 17.27
N ASP A 242 3.06 48.94 16.15
CA ASP A 242 1.72 49.24 15.58
C ASP A 242 1.05 47.99 14.99
N GLU A 243 0.20 47.37 15.77
CA GLU A 243 -0.53 46.17 15.34
C GLU A 243 -1.52 46.43 14.20
N SER A 244 -2.02 47.66 14.09
CA SER A 244 -2.99 48.02 13.05
C SER A 244 -2.39 47.97 11.64
N LYS A 245 -1.07 48.06 11.54
CA LYS A 245 -0.31 48.03 10.27
C LYS A 245 0.14 46.64 9.87
N ARG A 246 -0.08 45.60 10.69
CA ARG A 246 0.38 44.26 10.39
C ARG A 246 -0.37 43.66 9.20
N ARG A 247 0.36 43.04 8.29
CA ARG A 247 -0.19 42.30 7.15
C ARG A 247 0.72 41.15 6.76
N ILE A 248 0.14 39.95 6.68
CA ILE A 248 0.80 38.78 6.08
C ILE A 248 -0.04 38.36 4.87
N ASN A 249 0.54 38.50 3.67
CA ASN A 249 -0.10 38.07 2.43
C ASN A 249 0.63 36.85 1.90
N VAL A 250 -0.13 35.81 1.54
CA VAL A 250 0.39 34.49 1.16
C VAL A 250 -0.27 34.03 -0.14
N GLU A 251 0.51 33.42 -1.01
CA GLU A 251 0.00 32.70 -2.17
C GLU A 251 0.00 31.22 -1.88
N VAL A 252 -1.14 30.59 -2.13
CA VAL A 252 -1.39 29.17 -1.86
C VAL A 252 -1.50 28.42 -3.17
N PHE A 253 -0.70 27.37 -3.29
CA PHE A 253 -0.80 26.42 -4.39
C PHE A 253 -1.32 25.09 -3.86
N LYS A 254 -2.29 24.53 -4.57
CA LYS A 254 -2.91 23.24 -4.28
C LYS A 254 -2.48 22.22 -5.33
N HIS A 255 -2.04 21.08 -4.91
CA HIS A 255 -1.70 19.97 -5.78
C HIS A 255 -2.48 18.72 -5.39
N ASP A 256 -3.15 18.09 -6.36
CA ASP A 256 -3.77 16.77 -6.20
C ASP A 256 -2.75 15.69 -6.62
N PRO A 257 -2.14 14.95 -5.68
CA PRO A 257 -1.16 13.92 -5.99
C PRO A 257 -1.79 12.59 -6.43
N THR A 258 -3.08 12.58 -6.75
CA THR A 258 -3.80 11.38 -7.17
C THR A 258 -3.27 10.86 -8.50
N ASN A 259 -2.72 9.65 -8.49
CA ASN A 259 -2.32 8.96 -9.72
C ASN A 259 -3.47 8.08 -10.22
N TYR A 260 -4.23 8.58 -11.18
CA TYR A 260 -5.34 7.85 -11.81
C TYR A 260 -4.88 6.68 -12.68
N ASP A 261 -3.60 6.67 -13.09
CA ASP A 261 -2.96 5.62 -13.87
C ASP A 261 -2.24 4.57 -13.01
N LEU A 262 -2.39 4.65 -11.70
CA LEU A 262 -1.83 3.66 -10.78
C LEU A 262 -2.38 2.26 -11.12
N LYS A 263 -1.48 1.31 -11.36
CA LYS A 263 -1.81 -0.07 -11.75
C LYS A 263 -1.73 -0.99 -10.53
N ALA A 264 -2.38 -2.14 -10.60
CA ALA A 264 -2.16 -3.19 -9.62
C ALA A 264 -0.71 -3.71 -9.69
N ALA A 265 -0.12 -3.96 -8.54
CA ALA A 265 1.21 -4.57 -8.46
C ALA A 265 1.12 -6.05 -8.81
N ARG A 266 2.05 -6.54 -9.63
CA ARG A 266 2.10 -7.93 -10.08
C ARG A 266 3.43 -8.56 -9.70
N ASN A 267 3.35 -9.75 -9.14
CA ASN A 267 4.50 -10.56 -8.74
C ASN A 267 4.43 -11.93 -9.43
N PHE A 268 5.50 -12.33 -10.09
CA PHE A 268 5.67 -13.69 -10.62
C PHE A 268 6.59 -14.48 -9.70
N LYS A 269 6.12 -15.66 -9.27
CA LYS A 269 6.86 -16.57 -8.41
C LYS A 269 6.97 -17.92 -9.06
N TRP A 270 8.12 -18.58 -8.88
CA TRP A 270 8.29 -19.98 -9.19
C TRP A 270 9.23 -20.65 -8.20
N GLU A 271 9.03 -21.94 -7.99
CA GLU A 271 9.87 -22.76 -7.13
C GLU A 271 10.02 -24.17 -7.64
N VAL A 272 11.13 -24.80 -7.27
CA VAL A 272 11.37 -26.23 -7.44
C VAL A 272 11.83 -26.82 -6.13
N ARG A 273 11.36 -28.03 -5.81
CA ARG A 273 11.63 -28.71 -4.56
C ARG A 273 11.97 -30.17 -4.80
N GLY A 274 12.98 -30.65 -4.08
CA GLY A 274 13.30 -32.06 -3.95
C GLY A 274 13.11 -32.50 -2.50
N ASN A 275 12.38 -33.60 -2.29
CA ASN A 275 12.24 -34.25 -0.98
C ASN A 275 12.77 -35.67 -1.07
N ALA A 276 13.48 -36.11 -0.04
CA ALA A 276 13.92 -37.47 0.13
C ALA A 276 13.59 -37.99 1.54
N GLU A 277 12.99 -39.15 1.62
CA GLU A 277 12.65 -39.79 2.89
C GLU A 277 13.25 -41.20 2.91
N TRP A 278 14.02 -41.52 3.94
CA TRP A 278 14.67 -42.81 4.13
C TRP A 278 14.80 -43.17 5.61
N ASN A 279 14.34 -44.34 6.02
CA ASN A 279 14.50 -44.89 7.37
C ASN A 279 14.21 -43.86 8.49
N GLY A 280 13.14 -43.04 8.31
CA GLY A 280 12.76 -42.00 9.27
C GLY A 280 13.60 -40.72 9.24
N TYR A 281 14.58 -40.63 8.32
CA TYR A 281 15.24 -39.38 7.95
C TYR A 281 14.47 -38.70 6.84
N GLY A 282 14.43 -37.38 6.83
CA GLY A 282 13.79 -36.57 5.80
C GLY A 282 14.68 -35.39 5.41
N LEU A 283 14.85 -35.18 4.11
CA LEU A 283 15.54 -34.02 3.54
C LEU A 283 14.59 -33.33 2.57
N SER A 284 14.44 -32.01 2.71
CA SER A 284 13.74 -31.16 1.76
C SER A 284 14.65 -30.03 1.36
N VAL A 285 14.76 -29.75 0.06
CA VAL A 285 15.49 -28.60 -0.48
C VAL A 285 14.60 -27.92 -1.49
N THR A 286 14.40 -26.61 -1.34
CA THR A 286 13.60 -25.78 -2.24
C THR A 286 14.45 -24.63 -2.77
N TYR A 287 14.47 -24.44 -4.09
CA TYR A 287 14.93 -23.20 -4.70
C TYR A 287 13.74 -22.40 -5.19
N PHE A 288 13.71 -21.09 -4.92
CA PHE A 288 12.64 -20.22 -5.36
C PHE A 288 13.14 -18.90 -5.94
N ARG A 289 12.31 -18.30 -6.79
CA ARG A 289 12.52 -16.96 -7.32
C ARG A 289 11.20 -16.19 -7.41
N GLU A 290 11.26 -14.90 -7.03
CA GLU A 290 10.16 -13.95 -7.11
C GLU A 290 10.61 -12.69 -7.85
N ASN A 291 9.76 -12.22 -8.75
CA ASN A 291 9.97 -11.00 -9.51
C ASN A 291 8.72 -10.11 -9.43
N MET A 292 8.81 -9.04 -8.68
CA MET A 292 7.82 -7.97 -8.67
C MET A 292 8.39 -6.76 -9.40
N THR A 293 7.75 -6.32 -10.49
CA THR A 293 8.25 -5.22 -11.34
C THR A 293 7.37 -3.98 -11.32
N SER A 294 6.26 -4.00 -10.59
CA SER A 294 5.25 -2.95 -10.55
C SER A 294 4.73 -2.68 -9.14
N GLY A 295 5.59 -2.84 -8.11
CA GLY A 295 5.23 -2.58 -6.73
C GLY A 295 4.95 -1.10 -6.46
N PHE A 296 4.17 -0.82 -5.43
CA PHE A 296 3.83 0.54 -5.04
C PHE A 296 4.99 1.22 -4.32
N ARG A 297 5.20 2.49 -4.66
CA ARG A 297 6.07 3.41 -3.93
C ARG A 297 5.59 4.84 -4.06
N THR A 298 6.11 5.72 -3.22
CA THR A 298 6.01 7.16 -3.43
C THR A 298 7.24 7.59 -4.22
N SER A 299 7.03 8.20 -5.37
CA SER A 299 8.06 8.88 -6.17
C SER A 299 7.95 10.38 -5.92
N THR A 300 9.08 11.06 -6.00
CA THR A 300 9.13 12.51 -5.87
C THR A 300 8.97 13.13 -7.26
N ASP A 301 7.98 14.00 -7.40
CA ASP A 301 7.84 14.87 -8.57
C ASP A 301 8.23 16.30 -8.19
N VAL A 302 8.58 17.13 -9.18
CA VAL A 302 9.01 18.51 -8.97
C VAL A 302 8.10 19.44 -9.73
N LEU A 303 7.47 20.34 -8.98
CA LEU A 303 6.62 21.39 -9.52
C LEU A 303 7.33 22.73 -9.45
N THR A 304 7.27 23.51 -10.51
CA THR A 304 7.74 24.89 -10.54
C THR A 304 6.63 25.81 -10.10
N ARG A 305 6.88 26.64 -9.08
CA ARG A 305 5.93 27.62 -8.57
C ARG A 305 6.55 29.01 -8.68
N THR A 306 5.82 29.99 -9.21
CA THR A 306 6.24 31.38 -9.29
C THR A 306 5.26 32.23 -8.53
N TYR A 307 5.75 33.04 -7.60
CA TYR A 307 4.95 33.96 -6.79
C TYR A 307 5.68 35.30 -6.66
N ARG A 308 4.93 36.36 -6.32
CA ARG A 308 5.49 37.69 -6.09
C ARG A 308 5.95 37.86 -4.65
N GLU A 309 7.20 38.24 -4.46
CA GLU A 309 7.74 38.60 -3.15
C GLU A 309 7.89 40.13 -3.09
N TYR A 310 7.16 40.75 -2.18
CA TYR A 310 7.12 42.21 -2.02
C TYR A 310 8.21 42.68 -1.09
N ASP A 311 8.88 43.79 -1.46
CA ASP A 311 9.89 44.44 -0.64
C ASP A 311 9.21 45.41 0.33
N THR A 312 9.45 45.27 1.62
CA THR A 312 8.92 46.11 2.69
C THR A 312 9.83 47.32 2.99
N GLY A 313 10.98 47.41 2.35
CA GLY A 313 11.96 48.51 2.57
C GLY A 313 11.35 49.89 2.48
N PRO A 314 10.58 50.23 1.43
CA PRO A 314 9.95 51.54 1.27
C PRO A 314 8.98 51.94 2.39
N LEU A 315 8.40 50.98 3.12
CA LEU A 315 7.44 51.28 4.20
C LEU A 315 8.06 52.04 5.39
N LYS A 316 9.39 52.01 5.51
CA LYS A 316 10.10 52.74 6.59
C LYS A 316 10.00 54.24 6.45
N ASP A 317 9.89 54.71 5.21
CA ASP A 317 9.91 56.15 4.87
C ASP A 317 8.52 56.64 4.45
N MET A 318 7.48 55.81 4.58
CA MET A 318 6.10 56.11 4.22
C MET A 318 5.22 56.37 5.46
N GLU A 319 4.43 57.42 5.43
CA GLU A 319 3.36 57.64 6.38
C GLU A 319 2.09 57.04 5.86
N PHE A 320 1.52 56.03 6.60
CA PHE A 320 0.27 55.38 6.25
C PHE A 320 -0.46 54.90 7.51
N THR A 321 -1.75 54.73 7.38
CA THR A 321 -2.63 54.19 8.41
C THR A 321 -3.20 52.84 7.96
N GLY A 322 -3.27 51.86 8.89
CA GLY A 322 -3.72 50.52 8.59
C GLY A 322 -2.71 49.67 7.81
N PRO A 323 -3.12 48.48 7.33
CA PRO A 323 -2.22 47.57 6.63
C PRO A 323 -1.72 48.13 5.29
N PRO A 324 -0.43 47.91 4.91
CA PRO A 324 0.11 48.41 3.66
C PRO A 324 -0.58 47.78 2.45
N GLN A 325 -0.83 48.59 1.40
CA GLN A 325 -1.38 48.08 0.14
C GLN A 325 -0.24 47.52 -0.72
N LEU A 326 -0.49 46.40 -1.40
CA LEU A 326 0.53 45.75 -2.23
C LEU A 326 0.97 46.62 -3.40
N GLU A 327 0.08 47.44 -3.90
CA GLU A 327 0.31 48.34 -5.02
C GLU A 327 1.38 49.45 -4.71
N TRP A 328 1.64 49.70 -3.44
CA TRP A 328 2.66 50.67 -3.00
C TRP A 328 4.06 50.10 -3.01
N LEU A 329 4.21 48.79 -3.17
CA LEU A 329 5.45 48.07 -2.93
C LEU A 329 6.03 47.52 -4.23
N PRO A 330 7.35 47.65 -4.40
CA PRO A 330 8.04 46.93 -5.44
C PRO A 330 8.01 45.42 -5.11
N TYR A 331 8.01 44.59 -6.15
CA TYR A 331 8.04 43.14 -6.01
C TYR A 331 9.05 42.52 -6.97
N LYS A 332 9.44 41.30 -6.68
CA LYS A 332 10.16 40.41 -7.57
C LYS A 332 9.36 39.12 -7.76
N ASP A 333 9.31 38.63 -8.99
CA ASP A 333 8.83 37.28 -9.23
C ASP A 333 9.88 36.29 -8.75
N LYS A 334 9.48 35.41 -7.83
CA LYS A 334 10.34 34.39 -7.23
C LYS A 334 9.87 33.01 -7.67
N THR A 335 10.77 32.32 -8.35
CA THR A 335 10.52 30.94 -8.80
C THR A 335 11.15 29.98 -7.80
N VAL A 336 10.37 28.99 -7.39
CA VAL A 336 10.80 27.94 -6.47
C VAL A 336 10.39 26.59 -7.00
N PHE A 337 11.15 25.56 -6.63
CA PHE A 337 10.79 24.18 -6.91
C PHE A 337 10.15 23.56 -5.66
N GLN A 338 8.97 22.99 -5.86
CA GLN A 338 8.24 22.24 -4.83
C GLN A 338 8.34 20.75 -5.15
N THR A 339 8.81 19.96 -4.18
CA THR A 339 8.75 18.50 -4.30
C THR A 339 7.42 18.00 -3.79
N VAL A 340 6.76 17.13 -4.55
CA VAL A 340 5.51 16.48 -4.19
C VAL A 340 5.63 14.97 -4.29
N GLY A 341 4.94 14.26 -3.41
CA GLY A 341 4.96 12.80 -3.37
C GLY A 341 3.79 12.21 -4.15
N VAL A 342 4.06 11.48 -5.23
CA VAL A 342 3.04 10.80 -6.03
C VAL A 342 3.18 9.29 -5.90
N LYS A 343 2.06 8.57 -5.69
CA LYS A 343 2.06 7.10 -5.66
C LYS A 343 2.22 6.54 -7.06
N THR A 344 3.25 5.69 -7.26
CA THR A 344 3.59 5.10 -8.55
C THR A 344 3.80 3.59 -8.44
N ASN A 345 3.97 2.92 -9.58
CA ASN A 345 4.36 1.52 -9.67
C ASN A 345 5.88 1.32 -9.82
N GLY A 346 6.68 2.26 -9.33
CA GLY A 346 8.14 2.30 -9.52
C GLY A 346 8.94 1.31 -8.67
N SER A 347 8.34 0.57 -7.75
CA SER A 347 9.07 -0.41 -6.92
C SER A 347 9.28 -1.72 -7.66
N ARG A 348 10.54 -2.17 -7.72
CA ARG A 348 10.91 -3.49 -8.23
C ARG A 348 11.59 -4.30 -7.13
N THR A 349 11.21 -5.56 -7.00
CA THR A 349 11.81 -6.48 -6.04
C THR A 349 12.10 -7.79 -6.71
N PHE A 350 13.36 -8.21 -6.63
CA PHE A 350 13.82 -9.50 -7.09
C PHE A 350 14.30 -10.28 -5.87
N LYS A 351 13.72 -11.44 -5.63
CA LYS A 351 14.09 -12.31 -4.51
C LYS A 351 14.34 -13.71 -5.03
N GLN A 352 15.42 -14.32 -4.59
CA GLN A 352 15.72 -15.73 -4.88
C GLN A 352 16.43 -16.34 -3.69
N GLY A 353 16.27 -17.65 -3.52
CA GLY A 353 16.92 -18.32 -2.40
C GLY A 353 16.77 -19.82 -2.42
N ILE A 354 17.45 -20.42 -1.47
CA ILE A 354 17.40 -21.85 -1.17
C ILE A 354 16.93 -22.01 0.27
N GLU A 355 15.97 -22.87 0.47
CA GLU A 355 15.50 -23.31 1.78
C GLU A 355 15.77 -24.80 1.93
N PHE A 356 16.15 -25.23 3.12
CA PHE A 356 16.33 -26.64 3.41
C PHE A 356 15.78 -27.02 4.77
N SER A 357 15.36 -28.26 4.89
CA SER A 357 14.96 -28.88 6.16
C SER A 357 15.48 -30.31 6.19
N LEU A 358 16.20 -30.66 7.24
CA LEU A 358 16.69 -32.00 7.53
C LEU A 358 16.04 -32.49 8.82
N SER A 359 15.45 -33.66 8.81
CA SER A 359 14.93 -34.31 10.00
C SER A 359 15.57 -35.68 10.19
N THR A 360 15.91 -36.04 11.42
CA THR A 360 16.45 -37.37 11.73
C THR A 360 15.33 -38.30 12.17
N ARG A 361 15.55 -39.62 12.08
CA ARG A 361 14.77 -40.57 12.85
C ARG A 361 14.91 -40.31 14.35
N ARG A 362 14.05 -40.89 15.17
CA ARG A 362 14.20 -40.80 16.62
C ARG A 362 15.52 -41.48 17.06
N ILE A 363 16.40 -40.70 17.65
CA ILE A 363 17.66 -41.15 18.23
C ILE A 363 17.32 -41.83 19.56
N ARG A 364 17.35 -43.19 19.58
CA ARG A 364 16.83 -43.97 20.71
C ARG A 364 17.54 -43.67 22.03
N ALA A 365 18.85 -43.48 21.98
CA ALA A 365 19.65 -43.18 23.17
C ALA A 365 19.27 -41.86 23.88
N LEU A 366 18.80 -40.88 23.10
CA LEU A 366 18.40 -39.55 23.62
C LEU A 366 16.88 -39.38 23.66
N ALA A 367 16.12 -40.39 23.21
CA ALA A 367 14.66 -40.31 23.00
C ALA A 367 14.20 -39.07 22.19
N THR A 368 15.08 -38.49 21.34
CA THR A 368 14.95 -37.20 20.68
C THR A 368 14.95 -37.31 19.16
N LYS A 369 14.20 -36.46 18.46
CA LYS A 369 14.26 -36.24 17.02
C LYS A 369 14.89 -34.87 16.81
N LEU A 370 15.89 -34.78 15.93
CA LEU A 370 16.52 -33.52 15.54
C LEU A 370 15.90 -33.04 14.24
N ILE A 371 15.56 -31.75 14.17
CA ILE A 371 15.12 -31.05 12.97
C ILE A 371 16.00 -29.82 12.81
N VAL A 372 16.65 -29.72 11.67
CA VAL A 372 17.50 -28.56 11.29
C VAL A 372 16.91 -27.95 10.04
N SER A 373 16.57 -26.67 10.11
CA SER A 373 16.05 -25.93 8.96
C SER A 373 16.83 -24.64 8.78
N GLY A 374 17.01 -24.23 7.54
CA GLY A 374 17.69 -22.99 7.21
C GLY A 374 17.26 -22.45 5.85
N ALA A 375 17.53 -21.17 5.66
CA ALA A 375 17.29 -20.48 4.41
C ALA A 375 18.44 -19.54 4.10
N TYR A 376 18.81 -19.49 2.83
CA TYR A 376 19.68 -18.45 2.28
C TYR A 376 18.96 -17.79 1.12
N PHE A 377 18.80 -16.46 1.19
CA PHE A 377 18.17 -15.72 0.09
C PHE A 377 18.85 -14.38 -0.14
N LYS A 378 18.78 -13.95 -1.41
CA LYS A 378 19.25 -12.64 -1.86
C LYS A 378 18.03 -11.85 -2.36
N THR A 379 17.89 -10.62 -1.84
CA THR A 379 16.86 -9.68 -2.28
C THR A 379 17.54 -8.45 -2.89
N ARG A 380 17.01 -7.99 -4.02
CA ARG A 380 17.41 -6.76 -4.68
C ARG A 380 16.19 -5.88 -4.83
N TYR A 381 16.30 -4.67 -4.33
CA TYR A 381 15.28 -3.62 -4.44
C TYR A 381 15.75 -2.59 -5.44
N GLU A 382 14.86 -2.18 -6.34
CA GLU A 382 15.14 -1.16 -7.35
C GLU A 382 13.98 -0.16 -7.41
N ASN A 383 14.32 1.02 -7.90
CA ASN A 383 13.37 2.06 -8.29
C ASN A 383 13.47 2.25 -9.80
N SER A 384 12.35 2.16 -10.52
CA SER A 384 12.28 2.43 -11.94
C SER A 384 11.91 3.87 -12.28
N GLU A 385 11.55 4.67 -11.25
CA GLU A 385 11.19 6.07 -11.43
C GLU A 385 12.39 6.99 -11.14
N PRO A 386 12.51 8.11 -11.85
CA PRO A 386 13.49 9.13 -11.51
C PRO A 386 13.26 9.62 -10.07
N GLN A 387 14.34 9.99 -9.41
CA GLN A 387 14.29 10.64 -8.10
C GLN A 387 14.93 12.01 -8.22
N TYR A 388 14.17 13.02 -7.84
CA TYR A 388 14.64 14.38 -7.83
C TYR A 388 15.01 14.80 -6.41
N VAL A 389 16.12 15.46 -6.28
CA VAL A 389 16.59 16.06 -5.03
C VAL A 389 16.81 17.54 -5.29
N LEU A 390 16.14 18.38 -4.50
CA LEU A 390 16.39 19.82 -4.58
C LEU A 390 17.82 20.10 -4.15
N THR A 391 18.52 20.88 -4.96
CA THR A 391 19.86 21.35 -4.63
C THR A 391 19.77 22.72 -3.96
N THR A 392 20.75 23.03 -3.10
CA THR A 392 20.94 24.37 -2.54
C THR A 392 21.71 25.31 -3.49
N VAL A 393 22.22 24.75 -4.60
CA VAL A 393 22.89 25.55 -5.63
C VAL A 393 21.85 26.39 -6.35
N GLN A 394 22.14 27.70 -6.47
CA GLN A 394 21.29 28.63 -7.20
C GLN A 394 22.01 29.09 -8.48
N LEU A 395 21.26 29.38 -9.52
CA LEU A 395 21.80 30.11 -10.68
C LEU A 395 22.17 31.50 -10.28
N ALA A 396 23.05 32.15 -11.05
CA ALA A 396 23.53 33.53 -10.79
C ALA A 396 22.39 34.54 -10.59
N GLU A 397 21.20 34.26 -11.12
CA GLU A 397 19.98 35.09 -11.00
C GLU A 397 19.10 34.70 -9.79
N GLY A 398 19.55 33.81 -8.90
CA GLY A 398 18.82 33.41 -7.71
C GLY A 398 17.76 32.33 -7.94
N THR A 399 17.63 31.77 -9.14
CA THR A 399 16.74 30.64 -9.42
C THR A 399 17.38 29.34 -8.93
N PRO A 400 16.67 28.52 -8.11
CA PRO A 400 17.21 27.25 -7.68
C PRO A 400 17.45 26.28 -8.87
N TYR A 401 18.50 25.51 -8.80
CA TYR A 401 18.74 24.41 -9.75
C TYR A 401 17.85 23.23 -9.37
N PRO A 402 17.15 22.56 -10.31
CA PRO A 402 16.32 21.40 -10.04
C PRO A 402 17.14 20.16 -9.64
#